data_ceeb4eea8d0497a52b8cb56f7fd49683
#
_entry.id   ceeb4eea8d0497a52b8cb56f7fd49683
#
_cell.length_a   1.000
_cell.length_b   1.000
_cell.length_c   1.000
_cell.angle_alpha   90.00
_cell.angle_beta   90.00
_cell.angle_gamma   90.00
#
_symmetry.space_group_name_H-M   'P 1'
#
loop_
_entity.id
_entity.type
_entity.pdbx_description
1 polymer ?
#
loop_
_entity_poly.entity_id
_entity_poly.type
_entity_poly.pdbx_seq_one_letter_code
_entity_poly.pdbx_strand_id
1 'polypeptide(L)'
;GPIRVDEVSSLGQRWYVLIIMMLVYTISIADRYVLSTLLGPISKELNLTDTETAWLGLPLALFYVVMGIPLSWLCDRTNRRNLLAASVAVWSFMTAITGYTRGYFDLLLARVGVGIGEAGGTPACNSIIADYFPADRRSMAMTVFALGAPIGAWLGSDIAGYVSTLHGWRAAFFVLGVPGIILALIIMVTIKEPKRGRLDVVTEDKAPTIMETMKFLWSK
;
A
#
# COMPACT_ATOMS: atom_id res chain seq x y z
N GLY A 1 17.92 24.93 -19.59
CA GLY A 1 16.62 24.75 -20.24
C GLY A 1 15.82 23.71 -19.51
N PRO A 2 14.50 23.65 -19.64
CA PRO A 2 13.69 22.64 -18.95
C PRO A 2 14.13 21.24 -19.40
N ILE A 3 14.36 20.35 -18.46
CA ILE A 3 14.73 18.95 -18.71
C ILE A 3 13.56 18.29 -19.45
N ARG A 4 13.80 17.77 -20.65
CA ARG A 4 12.78 17.04 -21.38
C ARG A 4 12.54 15.70 -20.69
N VAL A 5 11.29 15.42 -20.37
CA VAL A 5 10.87 14.20 -19.64
C VAL A 5 11.33 12.93 -20.38
N ASP A 6 11.41 12.98 -21.71
CA ASP A 6 11.84 11.85 -22.56
C ASP A 6 13.34 11.55 -22.48
N GLU A 7 14.14 12.55 -22.06
CA GLU A 7 15.58 12.35 -21.81
C GLU A 7 15.85 11.58 -20.51
N VAL A 8 14.88 11.51 -19.61
CA VAL A 8 15.03 10.93 -18.27
C VAL A 8 14.41 9.54 -18.16
N SER A 9 13.31 9.29 -18.87
CA SER A 9 12.62 8.00 -18.88
C SER A 9 11.76 7.82 -20.13
N SER A 10 11.82 6.63 -20.74
CA SER A 10 10.96 6.30 -21.87
C SER A 10 9.48 6.27 -21.48
N LEU A 11 8.59 6.49 -22.44
CA LEU A 11 7.15 6.39 -22.22
C LEU A 11 6.74 5.00 -21.70
N GLY A 12 7.33 3.95 -22.24
CA GLY A 12 7.09 2.57 -21.78
C GLY A 12 7.50 2.35 -20.34
N GLN A 13 8.64 2.91 -19.91
CA GLN A 13 9.10 2.81 -18.53
C GLN A 13 8.15 3.53 -17.55
N ARG A 14 7.61 4.69 -17.93
CA ARG A 14 6.65 5.43 -17.10
C ARG A 14 5.35 4.64 -16.89
N TRP A 15 4.81 4.08 -17.98
CA TRP A 15 3.61 3.27 -17.91
C TRP A 15 3.84 1.98 -17.12
N TYR A 16 4.99 1.34 -17.30
CA TYR A 16 5.36 0.16 -16.53
C TYR A 16 5.35 0.45 -15.02
N VAL A 17 6.02 1.52 -14.60
CA VAL A 17 6.07 1.92 -13.20
C VAL A 17 4.67 2.24 -12.69
N LEU A 18 3.86 2.99 -13.44
CA LEU A 18 2.50 3.34 -13.06
C LEU A 18 1.61 2.10 -12.86
N ILE A 19 1.70 1.12 -13.75
CA ILE A 19 0.96 -0.14 -13.63
C ILE A 19 1.40 -0.91 -12.40
N ILE A 20 2.70 -1.00 -12.13
CA ILE A 20 3.20 -1.64 -10.90
C ILE A 20 2.67 -0.92 -9.65
N MET A 21 2.66 0.43 -9.62
CA MET A 21 2.09 1.18 -8.50
C MET A 21 0.58 0.93 -8.34
N MET A 22 -0.16 0.87 -9.45
CA MET A 22 -1.57 0.51 -9.44
C MET A 22 -1.79 -0.91 -8.89
N LEU A 23 -0.95 -1.87 -9.24
CA LEU A 23 -1.03 -3.24 -8.70
C LEU A 23 -0.73 -3.29 -7.21
N VAL A 24 0.23 -2.51 -6.72
CA VAL A 24 0.49 -2.35 -5.29
C VAL A 24 -0.77 -1.89 -4.56
N TYR A 25 -1.42 -0.85 -5.09
CA TYR A 25 -2.65 -0.33 -4.49
C TYR A 25 -3.81 -1.34 -4.59
N THR A 26 -3.92 -2.04 -5.71
CA THR A 26 -4.91 -3.13 -5.91
C THR A 26 -4.77 -4.20 -4.84
N ILE A 27 -3.56 -4.70 -4.59
CA ILE A 27 -3.31 -5.73 -3.58
C ILE A 27 -3.61 -5.22 -2.17
N SER A 28 -3.24 -3.98 -1.84
CA SER A 28 -3.54 -3.37 -0.54
C SER A 28 -5.06 -3.31 -0.28
N ILE A 29 -5.83 -2.86 -1.27
CA ILE A 29 -7.29 -2.79 -1.14
C ILE A 29 -7.90 -4.19 -1.11
N ALA A 30 -7.43 -5.12 -1.95
CA ALA A 30 -7.92 -6.50 -1.97
C ALA A 30 -7.76 -7.18 -0.60
N ASP A 31 -6.64 -6.96 0.08
CA ASP A 31 -6.38 -7.50 1.42
C ASP A 31 -7.42 -7.04 2.47
N ARG A 32 -7.84 -5.79 2.40
CA ARG A 32 -8.90 -5.26 3.29
C ARG A 32 -10.24 -5.90 3.00
N TYR A 33 -10.59 -6.09 1.73
CA TYR A 33 -11.86 -6.67 1.32
C TYR A 33 -11.91 -8.18 1.59
N VAL A 34 -10.81 -8.90 1.54
CA VAL A 34 -10.74 -10.32 1.92
C VAL A 34 -11.15 -10.51 3.38
N LEU A 35 -10.56 -9.74 4.30
CA LEU A 35 -10.95 -9.84 5.71
C LEU A 35 -12.44 -9.53 5.89
N SER A 36 -12.93 -8.44 5.31
CA SER A 36 -14.33 -8.05 5.41
C SER A 36 -15.27 -9.14 4.90
N THR A 37 -14.96 -9.75 3.76
CA THR A 37 -15.77 -10.84 3.16
C THR A 37 -15.77 -12.10 4.02
N LEU A 38 -14.64 -12.40 4.67
CA LEU A 38 -14.44 -13.65 5.41
C LEU A 38 -14.70 -13.53 6.92
N LEU A 39 -15.13 -12.38 7.43
CA LEU A 39 -15.41 -12.19 8.86
C LEU A 39 -16.39 -13.25 9.40
N GLY A 40 -17.44 -13.58 8.66
CA GLY A 40 -18.44 -14.58 9.07
C GLY A 40 -17.82 -15.97 9.27
N PRO A 41 -17.18 -16.57 8.26
CA PRO A 41 -16.47 -17.85 8.40
C PRO A 41 -15.40 -17.84 9.49
N ILE A 42 -14.60 -16.78 9.61
CA ILE A 42 -13.55 -16.64 10.62
C ILE A 42 -14.15 -16.63 12.03
N SER A 43 -15.18 -15.81 12.26
CA SER A 43 -15.82 -15.69 13.56
C SER A 43 -16.44 -17.00 14.02
N LYS A 44 -17.07 -17.76 13.11
CA LYS A 44 -17.65 -19.06 13.41
C LYS A 44 -16.60 -20.10 13.78
N GLU A 45 -15.50 -20.18 13.01
CA GLU A 45 -14.48 -21.19 13.25
C GLU A 45 -13.66 -20.90 14.52
N LEU A 46 -13.32 -19.64 14.76
CA LEU A 46 -12.54 -19.22 15.93
C LEU A 46 -13.42 -18.94 17.17
N ASN A 47 -14.73 -19.14 17.07
CA ASN A 47 -15.69 -18.88 18.14
C ASN A 47 -15.58 -17.47 18.73
N LEU A 48 -15.46 -16.46 17.84
CA LEU A 48 -15.34 -15.07 18.24
C LEU A 48 -16.69 -14.50 18.65
N THR A 49 -16.68 -13.66 19.65
CA THR A 49 -17.84 -12.83 20.02
C THR A 49 -18.06 -11.73 18.99
N ASP A 50 -19.27 -11.16 18.95
CA ASP A 50 -19.59 -10.03 18.06
C ASP A 50 -18.66 -8.83 18.32
N THR A 51 -18.29 -8.59 19.56
CA THR A 51 -17.37 -7.54 19.96
C THR A 51 -15.96 -7.81 19.42
N GLU A 52 -15.43 -9.01 19.57
CA GLU A 52 -14.12 -9.39 19.02
C GLU A 52 -14.09 -9.28 17.49
N THR A 53 -15.16 -9.72 16.84
CA THR A 53 -15.30 -9.60 15.37
C THR A 53 -15.32 -8.15 14.93
N ALA A 54 -16.06 -7.27 15.62
CA ALA A 54 -16.09 -5.84 15.32
C ALA A 54 -14.73 -5.15 15.48
N TRP A 55 -13.94 -5.60 16.45
CA TRP A 55 -12.61 -5.01 16.71
C TRP A 55 -11.53 -5.47 15.73
N LEU A 56 -11.74 -6.52 14.92
CA LEU A 56 -10.71 -7.04 14.01
C LEU A 56 -10.25 -6.04 12.93
N GLY A 57 -11.10 -5.11 12.51
CA GLY A 57 -10.74 -4.08 11.54
C GLY A 57 -9.93 -2.92 12.11
N LEU A 58 -10.04 -2.68 13.42
CA LEU A 58 -9.44 -1.53 14.08
C LEU A 58 -7.89 -1.55 14.09
N PRO A 59 -7.21 -2.68 14.39
CA PRO A 59 -5.75 -2.70 14.45
C PRO A 59 -5.10 -2.26 13.16
N LEU A 60 -5.58 -2.74 12.01
CA LEU A 60 -5.06 -2.32 10.71
C LEU A 60 -5.19 -0.81 10.54
N ALA A 61 -6.40 -0.26 10.75
CA ALA A 61 -6.66 1.17 10.56
C ALA A 61 -5.83 2.04 11.52
N LEU A 62 -5.77 1.65 12.79
CA LEU A 62 -5.02 2.38 13.81
C LEU A 62 -3.53 2.42 13.50
N PHE A 63 -2.92 1.26 13.24
CA PHE A 63 -1.49 1.17 12.96
C PHE A 63 -1.12 1.75 11.60
N TYR A 64 -2.02 1.70 10.61
CA TYR A 64 -1.85 2.42 9.35
C TYR A 64 -1.72 3.93 9.58
N VAL A 65 -2.59 4.52 10.39
CA VAL A 65 -2.55 5.96 10.68
C VAL A 65 -1.33 6.32 11.52
N VAL A 66 -1.07 5.59 12.61
CA VAL A 66 0.05 5.88 13.52
C VAL A 66 1.39 5.74 12.81
N MET A 67 1.57 4.69 12.02
CA MET A 67 2.81 4.44 11.29
C MET A 67 2.93 5.28 10.00
N GLY A 68 1.84 5.85 9.53
CA GLY A 68 1.82 6.71 8.34
C GLY A 68 2.77 7.91 8.46
N ILE A 69 2.84 8.56 9.62
CA ILE A 69 3.71 9.72 9.87
C ILE A 69 5.20 9.31 9.81
N PRO A 70 5.69 8.35 10.62
CA PRO A 70 7.10 7.99 10.60
C PRO A 70 7.52 7.35 9.27
N LEU A 71 6.66 6.58 8.61
CA LEU A 71 6.99 5.96 7.33
C LEU A 71 6.98 6.98 6.17
N SER A 72 6.12 7.98 6.19
CA SER A 72 6.19 9.11 5.26
C SER A 72 7.50 9.89 5.43
N TRP A 73 7.88 10.18 6.68
CA TRP A 73 9.14 10.82 6.99
C TRP A 73 10.35 9.99 6.52
N LEU A 74 10.29 8.67 6.70
CA LEU A 74 11.31 7.75 6.21
C LEU A 74 11.34 7.71 4.69
N CYS A 75 10.17 7.72 4.03
CA CYS A 75 10.03 7.82 2.60
C CYS A 75 10.76 9.03 2.02
N ASP A 76 10.68 10.18 2.69
CA ASP A 76 11.34 11.41 2.25
C ASP A 76 12.88 11.37 2.37
N ARG A 77 13.44 10.47 3.15
CA ARG A 77 14.87 10.42 3.48
C ARG A 77 15.61 9.20 2.98
N THR A 78 14.89 8.18 2.57
CA THR A 78 15.48 6.91 2.13
C THR A 78 15.16 6.59 0.67
N ASN A 79 15.67 5.46 0.19
CA ASN A 79 15.33 4.94 -1.13
C ASN A 79 13.87 4.45 -1.13
N ARG A 80 12.99 5.16 -1.87
CA ARG A 80 11.55 4.90 -1.92
C ARG A 80 11.20 3.55 -2.52
N ARG A 81 11.96 3.10 -3.52
CA ARG A 81 11.82 1.76 -4.10
C ARG A 81 12.03 0.69 -3.03
N ASN A 82 13.12 0.81 -2.26
CA ASN A 82 13.43 -0.17 -1.21
C ASN A 82 12.39 -0.13 -0.09
N LEU A 83 11.96 1.06 0.32
CA LEU A 83 10.89 1.22 1.31
C LEU A 83 9.58 0.60 0.81
N LEU A 84 9.20 0.86 -0.46
CA LEU A 84 8.00 0.30 -1.05
C LEU A 84 8.06 -1.22 -1.11
N ALA A 85 9.17 -1.79 -1.59
CA ALA A 85 9.33 -3.23 -1.67
C ALA A 85 9.30 -3.89 -0.29
N ALA A 86 9.96 -3.29 0.72
CA ALA A 86 9.90 -3.77 2.10
C ALA A 86 8.47 -3.69 2.67
N SER A 87 7.77 -2.60 2.44
CA SER A 87 6.37 -2.42 2.86
C SER A 87 5.47 -3.49 2.24
N VAL A 88 5.54 -3.69 0.93
CA VAL A 88 4.76 -4.71 0.22
C VAL A 88 5.09 -6.11 0.71
N ALA A 89 6.38 -6.42 0.93
CA ALA A 89 6.81 -7.71 1.45
C ALA A 89 6.28 -7.97 2.86
N VAL A 90 6.37 -6.97 3.75
CA VAL A 90 5.91 -7.10 5.14
C VAL A 90 4.41 -7.31 5.21
N TRP A 91 3.59 -6.46 4.56
CA TRP A 91 2.14 -6.66 4.67
C TRP A 91 1.68 -7.94 3.97
N SER A 92 2.28 -8.30 2.82
CA SER A 92 1.92 -9.53 2.10
C SER A 92 2.29 -10.78 2.88
N PHE A 93 3.43 -10.77 3.57
CA PHE A 93 3.82 -11.83 4.47
C PHE A 93 2.86 -11.94 5.67
N MET A 94 2.46 -10.81 6.26
CA MET A 94 1.49 -10.79 7.34
C MET A 94 0.08 -11.22 6.88
N THR A 95 -0.31 -10.90 5.65
CA THR A 95 -1.53 -11.43 5.04
C THR A 95 -1.48 -12.94 4.90
N ALA A 96 -0.37 -13.50 4.40
CA ALA A 96 -0.19 -14.94 4.32
C ALA A 96 -0.22 -15.61 5.71
N ILE A 97 0.45 -15.01 6.71
CA ILE A 97 0.43 -15.49 8.10
C ILE A 97 -0.99 -15.51 8.69
N THR A 98 -1.87 -14.60 8.27
CA THR A 98 -3.28 -14.62 8.69
C THR A 98 -3.94 -15.97 8.43
N GLY A 99 -3.56 -16.67 7.37
CA GLY A 99 -4.02 -18.02 7.06
C GLY A 99 -3.56 -19.11 8.05
N TYR A 100 -2.57 -18.84 8.88
CA TYR A 100 -2.08 -19.76 9.93
C TYR A 100 -2.62 -19.46 11.33
N THR A 101 -3.37 -18.39 11.49
CA THR A 101 -3.90 -17.96 12.81
C THR A 101 -4.88 -18.99 13.37
N ARG A 102 -4.81 -19.20 14.68
CA ARG A 102 -5.64 -20.18 15.41
C ARG A 102 -6.54 -19.56 16.46
N GLY A 103 -6.39 -18.27 16.71
CA GLY A 103 -7.17 -17.54 17.71
C GLY A 103 -7.23 -16.06 17.44
N TYR A 104 -8.01 -15.37 18.28
CA TYR A 104 -8.25 -13.94 18.17
C TYR A 104 -6.97 -13.09 18.23
N PHE A 105 -6.10 -13.37 19.20
CA PHE A 105 -4.87 -12.58 19.37
C PHE A 105 -3.88 -12.76 18.21
N ASP A 106 -3.75 -13.97 17.68
CA ASP A 106 -2.91 -14.23 16.51
C ASP A 106 -3.40 -13.42 15.30
N LEU A 107 -4.73 -13.40 15.13
CA LEU A 107 -5.38 -12.67 14.05
C LEU A 107 -5.19 -11.16 14.22
N LEU A 108 -5.33 -10.61 15.43
CA LEU A 108 -5.06 -9.21 15.72
C LEU A 108 -3.61 -8.83 15.42
N LEU A 109 -2.64 -9.63 15.86
CA LEU A 109 -1.23 -9.38 15.60
C LEU A 109 -0.91 -9.38 14.10
N ALA A 110 -1.48 -10.32 13.34
CA ALA A 110 -1.33 -10.33 11.89
C ALA A 110 -1.90 -9.05 11.25
N ARG A 111 -3.06 -8.57 11.71
CA ARG A 111 -3.67 -7.32 11.22
C ARG A 111 -2.87 -6.07 11.60
N VAL A 112 -2.27 -6.03 12.77
CA VAL A 112 -1.30 -4.99 13.15
C VAL A 112 -0.14 -4.96 12.18
N GLY A 113 0.46 -6.12 11.88
CA GLY A 113 1.57 -6.24 10.94
C GLY A 113 1.21 -5.79 9.52
N VAL A 114 0.00 -6.11 9.04
CA VAL A 114 -0.51 -5.60 7.77
C VAL A 114 -0.63 -4.08 7.79
N GLY A 115 -1.23 -3.49 8.83
CA GLY A 115 -1.38 -2.04 8.97
C GLY A 115 -0.05 -1.30 8.97
N ILE A 116 0.95 -1.80 9.68
CA ILE A 116 2.32 -1.24 9.68
C ILE A 116 2.94 -1.31 8.28
N GLY A 117 2.86 -2.45 7.62
CA GLY A 117 3.41 -2.63 6.28
C GLY A 117 2.75 -1.72 5.25
N GLU A 118 1.42 -1.65 5.22
CA GLU A 118 0.66 -0.82 4.27
C GLU A 118 0.92 0.68 4.43
N ALA A 119 1.22 1.15 5.64
CA ALA A 119 1.41 2.57 5.92
C ALA A 119 2.57 3.20 5.11
N GLY A 120 3.57 2.43 4.72
CA GLY A 120 4.68 2.88 3.87
C GLY A 120 4.38 2.84 2.37
N GLY A 121 3.37 2.10 1.93
CA GLY A 121 3.08 1.85 0.51
C GLY A 121 2.59 3.08 -0.23
N THR A 122 1.51 3.69 0.24
CA THR A 122 0.87 4.83 -0.43
C THR A 122 1.79 6.04 -0.58
N PRO A 123 2.50 6.53 0.46
CA PRO A 123 3.40 7.66 0.31
C PRO A 123 4.54 7.36 -0.66
N ALA A 124 5.10 6.15 -0.65
CA ALA A 124 6.14 5.75 -1.59
C ALA A 124 5.64 5.70 -3.04
N CYS A 125 4.46 5.13 -3.29
CA CYS A 125 3.83 5.12 -4.62
C CYS A 125 3.60 6.52 -5.16
N ASN A 126 2.98 7.39 -4.37
CA ASN A 126 2.68 8.77 -4.76
C ASN A 126 3.95 9.55 -5.10
N SER A 127 4.98 9.42 -4.28
CA SER A 127 6.27 10.08 -4.48
C SER A 127 7.00 9.57 -5.74
N ILE A 128 6.98 8.26 -5.99
CA ILE A 128 7.57 7.67 -7.19
C ILE A 128 6.83 8.14 -8.45
N ILE A 129 5.49 8.11 -8.46
CA ILE A 129 4.67 8.57 -9.59
C ILE A 129 4.95 10.04 -9.89
N ALA A 130 5.05 10.89 -8.87
CA ALA A 130 5.35 12.32 -9.03
C ALA A 130 6.67 12.58 -9.75
N ASP A 131 7.67 11.72 -9.56
CA ASP A 131 8.97 11.85 -10.22
C ASP A 131 9.05 11.16 -11.60
N TYR A 132 8.08 10.33 -11.96
CA TYR A 132 7.98 9.73 -13.30
C TYR A 132 7.09 10.52 -14.25
N PHE A 133 6.13 11.30 -13.72
CA PHE A 133 5.16 12.06 -14.53
C PHE A 133 5.29 13.56 -14.28
N PRO A 134 5.37 14.37 -15.37
CA PRO A 134 5.41 15.82 -15.24
C PRO A 134 4.07 16.36 -14.70
N ALA A 135 4.09 17.58 -14.19
CA ALA A 135 2.95 18.18 -13.49
C ALA A 135 1.65 18.19 -14.32
N ASP A 136 1.73 18.42 -15.63
CA ASP A 136 0.60 18.41 -16.56
C ASP A 136 -0.05 17.02 -16.76
N ARG A 137 0.70 15.94 -16.54
CA ARG A 137 0.23 14.55 -16.69
C ARG A 137 0.06 13.81 -15.36
N ARG A 138 0.45 14.42 -14.26
CA ARG A 138 0.41 13.81 -12.91
C ARG A 138 -1.01 13.47 -12.48
N SER A 139 -1.99 14.33 -12.79
CA SER A 139 -3.41 14.07 -12.50
C SER A 139 -3.92 12.80 -13.19
N MET A 140 -3.60 12.63 -14.47
CA MET A 140 -3.96 11.41 -15.21
C MET A 140 -3.30 10.16 -14.59
N ALA A 141 -2.02 10.25 -14.26
CA ALA A 141 -1.30 9.14 -13.63
C ALA A 141 -1.92 8.75 -12.29
N MET A 142 -2.29 9.73 -11.47
CA MET A 142 -2.97 9.47 -10.18
C MET A 142 -4.37 8.87 -10.38
N THR A 143 -5.08 9.23 -11.44
CA THR A 143 -6.37 8.61 -11.79
C THR A 143 -6.20 7.13 -12.15
N VAL A 144 -5.18 6.79 -12.95
CA VAL A 144 -4.87 5.39 -13.27
C VAL A 144 -4.48 4.61 -12.00
N PHE A 145 -3.64 5.19 -11.15
CA PHE A 145 -3.28 4.60 -9.86
C PHE A 145 -4.52 4.32 -8.99
N ALA A 146 -5.46 5.26 -8.95
CA ALA A 146 -6.70 5.16 -8.17
C ALA A 146 -7.64 4.04 -8.66
N LEU A 147 -7.55 3.59 -9.92
CA LEU A 147 -8.29 2.43 -10.42
C LEU A 147 -7.95 1.14 -9.66
N GLY A 148 -6.82 1.10 -8.99
CA GLY A 148 -6.46 -0.01 -8.10
C GLY A 148 -7.50 -0.25 -6.99
N ALA A 149 -8.20 0.79 -6.52
CA ALA A 149 -9.21 0.65 -5.46
C ALA A 149 -10.42 -0.19 -5.87
N PRO A 150 -11.18 0.15 -6.93
CA PRO A 150 -12.32 -0.66 -7.35
C PRO A 150 -11.90 -2.05 -7.86
N ILE A 151 -10.77 -2.16 -8.55
CA ILE A 151 -10.23 -3.44 -9.01
C ILE A 151 -9.88 -4.31 -7.79
N GLY A 152 -9.19 -3.75 -6.80
CA GLY A 152 -8.82 -4.46 -5.57
C GLY A 152 -10.03 -4.90 -4.74
N ALA A 153 -11.04 -4.05 -4.62
CA ALA A 153 -12.28 -4.37 -3.92
C ALA A 153 -13.01 -5.55 -4.58
N TRP A 154 -13.13 -5.52 -5.90
CA TRP A 154 -13.74 -6.60 -6.66
C TRP A 154 -12.94 -7.89 -6.55
N LEU A 155 -11.64 -7.86 -6.87
CA LEU A 155 -10.78 -9.05 -6.82
C LEU A 155 -10.71 -9.64 -5.40
N GLY A 156 -10.58 -8.80 -4.37
CA GLY A 156 -10.51 -9.23 -2.99
C GLY A 156 -11.77 -9.96 -2.54
N SER A 157 -12.94 -9.41 -2.87
CA SER A 157 -14.21 -10.03 -2.54
C SER A 157 -14.47 -11.33 -3.30
N ASP A 158 -14.24 -11.32 -4.62
CA ASP A 158 -14.51 -12.48 -5.47
C ASP A 158 -13.55 -13.64 -5.17
N ILE A 159 -12.24 -13.35 -5.06
CA ILE A 159 -11.24 -14.36 -4.71
C ILE A 159 -11.52 -14.91 -3.32
N ALA A 160 -11.82 -14.06 -2.35
CA ALA A 160 -12.15 -14.49 -1.00
C ALA A 160 -13.37 -15.41 -0.98
N GLY A 161 -14.46 -15.02 -1.63
CA GLY A 161 -15.67 -15.82 -1.75
C GLY A 161 -15.42 -17.16 -2.41
N TYR A 162 -14.85 -17.16 -3.60
CA TYR A 162 -14.61 -18.37 -4.39
C TYR A 162 -13.63 -19.34 -3.71
N VAL A 163 -12.47 -18.84 -3.28
CA VAL A 163 -11.43 -19.68 -2.67
C VAL A 163 -11.90 -20.23 -1.33
N SER A 164 -12.61 -19.42 -0.55
CA SER A 164 -13.08 -19.86 0.77
C SER A 164 -14.14 -20.97 0.68
N THR A 165 -14.98 -21.00 -0.34
CA THR A 165 -15.95 -22.07 -0.56
C THR A 165 -15.31 -23.41 -0.92
N LEU A 166 -14.17 -23.38 -1.62
CA LEU A 166 -13.49 -24.59 -2.08
C LEU A 166 -12.44 -25.11 -1.09
N HIS A 167 -11.70 -24.22 -0.44
CA HIS A 167 -10.50 -24.55 0.34
C HIS A 167 -10.49 -23.93 1.75
N GLY A 168 -11.59 -23.29 2.17
CA GLY A 168 -11.69 -22.59 3.43
C GLY A 168 -11.06 -21.17 3.40
N TRP A 169 -11.40 -20.38 4.40
CA TRP A 169 -10.99 -18.96 4.47
C TRP A 169 -9.48 -18.75 4.56
N ARG A 170 -8.75 -19.69 5.14
CA ARG A 170 -7.28 -19.63 5.26
C ARG A 170 -6.59 -19.58 3.91
N ALA A 171 -7.07 -20.37 2.95
CA ALA A 171 -6.52 -20.43 1.61
C ALA A 171 -6.61 -19.10 0.88
N ALA A 172 -7.67 -18.31 1.12
CA ALA A 172 -7.82 -16.98 0.50
C ALA A 172 -6.69 -16.02 0.91
N PHE A 173 -6.25 -16.06 2.16
CA PHE A 173 -5.12 -15.23 2.62
C PHE A 173 -3.78 -15.64 2.00
N PHE A 174 -3.56 -16.91 1.73
CA PHE A 174 -2.37 -17.36 0.99
C PHE A 174 -2.43 -16.92 -0.47
N VAL A 175 -3.56 -17.07 -1.11
CA VAL A 175 -3.77 -16.68 -2.52
C VAL A 175 -3.54 -15.19 -2.72
N LEU A 176 -3.77 -14.35 -1.72
CA LEU A 176 -3.50 -12.91 -1.79
C LEU A 176 -2.11 -12.52 -1.28
N GLY A 177 -1.62 -13.16 -0.24
CA GLY A 177 -0.31 -12.84 0.32
C GLY A 177 0.84 -13.22 -0.62
N VAL A 178 0.79 -14.38 -1.25
CA VAL A 178 1.87 -14.85 -2.13
C VAL A 178 2.10 -13.94 -3.35
N PRO A 179 1.08 -13.51 -4.11
CA PRO A 179 1.27 -12.54 -5.20
C PRO A 179 1.89 -11.23 -4.76
N GLY A 180 1.57 -10.76 -3.56
CA GLY A 180 2.17 -9.55 -3.01
C GLY A 180 3.67 -9.71 -2.74
N ILE A 181 4.12 -10.84 -2.24
CA ILE A 181 5.55 -11.13 -2.06
C ILE A 181 6.27 -11.15 -3.43
N ILE A 182 5.67 -11.78 -4.43
CA ILE A 182 6.19 -11.79 -5.80
C ILE A 182 6.28 -10.36 -6.34
N LEU A 183 5.26 -9.53 -6.12
CA LEU A 183 5.27 -8.13 -6.54
C LEU A 183 6.38 -7.33 -5.86
N ALA A 184 6.66 -7.57 -4.57
CA ALA A 184 7.77 -6.96 -3.86
C ALA A 184 9.13 -7.28 -4.52
N LEU A 185 9.33 -8.53 -4.93
CA LEU A 185 10.53 -8.93 -5.67
C LEU A 185 10.63 -8.26 -7.04
N ILE A 186 9.52 -8.17 -7.77
CA ILE A 186 9.45 -7.48 -9.05
C ILE A 186 9.83 -6.00 -8.88
N ILE A 187 9.31 -5.33 -7.87
CA ILE A 187 9.65 -3.93 -7.56
C ILE A 187 11.15 -3.78 -7.33
N MET A 188 11.74 -4.65 -6.52
CA MET A 188 13.17 -4.60 -6.20
C MET A 188 14.06 -4.75 -7.43
N VAL A 189 13.68 -5.64 -8.35
CA VAL A 189 14.51 -5.99 -9.52
C VAL A 189 14.29 -5.05 -10.69
N THR A 190 13.05 -4.59 -10.92
CA THR A 190 12.68 -3.91 -12.17
C THR A 190 12.51 -2.40 -12.05
N ILE A 191 12.14 -1.88 -10.87
CA ILE A 191 11.95 -0.44 -10.68
C ILE A 191 13.28 0.22 -10.30
N LYS A 192 13.61 1.29 -11.02
CA LYS A 192 14.75 2.14 -10.68
C LYS A 192 14.27 3.28 -9.78
N GLU A 193 15.03 3.55 -8.72
CA GLU A 193 14.77 4.71 -7.86
C GLU A 193 14.93 6.01 -8.68
N PRO A 194 13.86 6.81 -8.83
CA PRO A 194 13.97 8.08 -9.55
C PRO A 194 14.71 9.11 -8.69
N LYS A 195 15.47 10.00 -9.33
CA LYS A 195 16.03 11.16 -8.63
C LYS A 195 14.86 12.03 -8.12
N ARG A 196 14.93 12.46 -6.87
CA ARG A 196 13.88 13.28 -6.25
C ARG A 196 13.74 14.62 -6.96
N GLY A 197 12.51 15.06 -7.17
CA GLY A 197 12.20 16.35 -7.77
C GLY A 197 12.70 16.53 -9.21
N ARG A 198 13.05 15.44 -9.90
CA ARG A 198 13.67 15.52 -11.25
C ARG A 198 12.80 16.19 -12.30
N LEU A 199 11.48 16.25 -12.07
CA LEU A 199 10.50 16.87 -12.96
C LEU A 199 9.84 18.12 -12.35
N ASP A 200 10.20 18.49 -11.13
CA ASP A 200 9.70 19.70 -10.50
C ASP A 200 10.56 20.89 -10.95
N VAL A 201 9.92 22.02 -11.22
CA VAL A 201 10.62 23.27 -11.41
C VAL A 201 11.25 23.62 -10.06
N VAL A 202 12.59 23.71 -10.03
CA VAL A 202 13.32 24.07 -8.80
C VAL A 202 12.91 25.48 -8.41
N THR A 203 11.95 25.62 -7.54
CA THR A 203 11.75 26.80 -6.73
C THR A 203 12.63 26.63 -5.49
N GLU A 204 13.56 27.58 -5.27
CA GLU A 204 14.49 27.57 -4.12
C GLU A 204 13.80 27.80 -2.77
N ASP A 205 12.52 27.56 -2.66
CA ASP A 205 11.80 27.65 -1.39
C ASP A 205 12.18 26.45 -0.49
N LYS A 206 12.97 26.76 0.54
CA LYS A 206 13.25 25.81 1.62
C LYS A 206 11.92 25.33 2.19
N ALA A 207 11.72 24.02 2.20
CA ALA A 207 10.55 23.44 2.82
C ALA A 207 10.42 23.97 4.28
N PRO A 208 9.25 24.50 4.66
CA PRO A 208 9.07 25.06 5.98
C PRO A 208 9.32 23.99 7.04
N THR A 209 9.93 24.41 8.14
CA THR A 209 10.16 23.54 9.29
C THR A 209 8.82 23.13 9.88
N ILE A 210 8.74 21.94 10.50
CA ILE A 210 7.51 21.46 11.19
C ILE A 210 6.94 22.53 12.13
N MET A 211 7.83 23.26 12.82
CA MET A 211 7.44 24.35 13.72
C MET A 211 6.77 25.54 12.99
N GLU A 212 7.26 25.88 11.80
CA GLU A 212 6.69 26.95 10.96
C GLU A 212 5.35 26.52 10.38
N THR A 213 5.22 25.27 9.95
CA THR A 213 3.96 24.69 9.48
C THR A 213 2.92 24.67 10.59
N MET A 214 3.29 24.24 11.80
CA MET A 214 2.38 24.26 12.95
C MET A 214 1.98 25.68 13.35
N LYS A 215 2.91 26.63 13.36
CA LYS A 215 2.58 28.05 13.60
C LYS A 215 1.60 28.60 12.57
N PHE A 216 1.81 28.30 11.31
CA PHE A 216 0.90 28.71 10.22
C PHE A 216 -0.51 28.15 10.39
N LEU A 217 -0.62 26.85 10.73
CA LEU A 217 -1.92 26.19 10.95
C LEU A 217 -2.65 26.75 12.18
N TRP A 218 -1.92 27.19 13.21
CA TRP A 218 -2.50 27.75 14.44
C TRP A 218 -2.84 29.24 14.35
N SER A 219 -2.33 29.93 13.33
CA SER A 219 -2.55 31.37 13.12
C SER A 219 -3.78 31.69 12.26
N LYS A 220 -4.50 30.67 11.79
CA LYS A 220 -5.76 30.77 11.04
C LYS A 220 -6.92 30.14 11.82
#